data_7f33a0abcc4a61819a2d64fcf8a14a34
#
_entry.id   7f33a0abcc4a61819a2d64fcf8a14a34
#
_cell.length_a   1.000
_cell.length_b   1.000
_cell.length_c   1.000
_cell.angle_alpha   90.00
_cell.angle_beta   90.00
_cell.angle_gamma   90.00
#
_symmetry.space_group_name_H-M   'P 1'
#
loop_
_entity.id
_entity.type
_entity.pdbx_description
1 polymer ?
#
loop_
_entity_poly.entity_id
_entity_poly.type
_entity_poly.pdbx_seq_one_letter_code
_entity_poly.pdbx_strand_id
1 'polypeptide(L)'
;MMKNIINIGIPSKGRLRKDILKIFKKNKLNLVSERGERDLLGSIKNLSNVKILYLHAREIVDRLGDNSLDLGFSGYDLLKESEINIQNKINVIKKYGFGKATLVVAIPDVWIDVQTIADLEEIAFQFKDKKKKRLRVGTKYPNLTREFLFSKGVTQFKIVNSLGSTESMPFTESSEIIVDITSTGETIKANNLRILKDGEILKSEACMMTSKSASKNKMVKKLVKLLLK
;
A
#
# COMPACT_ATOMS: atom_id res chain seq x y z
N MET A 1 20.20 3.13 -26.00
CA MET A 1 20.98 4.12 -25.21
C MET A 1 20.87 3.77 -23.73
N MET A 2 21.96 3.61 -23.00
CA MET A 2 21.90 3.40 -21.54
C MET A 2 21.39 4.68 -20.88
N LYS A 3 20.36 4.58 -20.06
CA LYS A 3 19.81 5.69 -19.28
C LYS A 3 20.91 6.17 -18.29
N ASN A 4 21.50 7.31 -18.54
CA ASN A 4 22.60 7.83 -17.70
C ASN A 4 22.13 8.32 -16.32
N ILE A 5 20.84 8.54 -16.13
CA ILE A 5 20.25 9.06 -14.89
C ILE A 5 19.40 7.96 -14.24
N ILE A 6 19.62 7.72 -12.95
CA ILE A 6 18.83 6.80 -12.11
C ILE A 6 17.73 7.62 -11.42
N ASN A 7 16.48 7.25 -11.63
CA ASN A 7 15.32 7.84 -10.99
C ASN A 7 14.91 7.03 -9.76
N ILE A 8 14.85 7.68 -8.59
CA ILE A 8 14.46 7.07 -7.31
C ILE A 8 13.16 7.70 -6.82
N GLY A 9 12.15 6.88 -6.57
CA GLY A 9 10.90 7.30 -5.94
C GLY A 9 10.95 7.20 -4.42
N ILE A 10 10.68 8.30 -3.72
CA ILE A 10 10.53 8.37 -2.26
C ILE A 10 9.15 8.93 -1.95
N PRO A 11 8.40 8.39 -0.94
CA PRO A 11 7.13 8.95 -0.53
C PRO A 11 7.23 10.45 -0.19
N SER A 12 6.30 11.25 -0.73
CA SER A 12 6.33 12.71 -0.58
C SER A 12 5.96 13.18 0.82
N LYS A 13 5.29 12.35 1.65
CA LYS A 13 4.79 12.71 2.99
C LYS A 13 4.65 11.50 3.92
N GLY A 14 4.37 11.78 5.18
CA GLY A 14 4.04 10.78 6.18
C GLY A 14 5.24 10.12 6.87
N ARG A 15 4.95 9.15 7.75
CA ARG A 15 5.94 8.42 8.54
C ARG A 15 6.95 7.69 7.65
N LEU A 16 6.45 7.05 6.59
CA LEU A 16 7.27 6.28 5.66
C LEU A 16 8.39 7.14 5.05
N ARG A 17 8.09 8.40 4.63
CA ARG A 17 9.12 9.33 4.16
C ARG A 17 10.22 9.54 5.19
N LYS A 18 9.83 9.86 6.44
CA LYS A 18 10.79 10.15 7.53
C LYS A 18 11.74 8.97 7.76
N ASP A 19 11.23 7.76 7.78
CA ASP A 19 12.05 6.57 8.04
C ASP A 19 12.96 6.22 6.86
N ILE A 20 12.50 6.41 5.62
CA ILE A 20 13.35 6.26 4.43
C ILE A 20 14.47 7.29 4.40
N LEU A 21 14.21 8.56 4.73
CA LEU A 21 15.25 9.60 4.82
C LEU A 21 16.33 9.23 5.85
N LYS A 22 15.97 8.59 6.97
CA LYS A 22 16.94 8.06 7.93
C LYS A 22 17.86 7.00 7.32
N ILE A 23 17.35 6.13 6.43
CA ILE A 23 18.16 5.13 5.72
C ILE A 23 19.22 5.84 4.85
N PHE A 24 18.82 6.85 4.09
CA PHE A 24 19.79 7.63 3.29
C PHE A 24 20.86 8.28 4.17
N LYS A 25 20.43 8.93 5.25
CA LYS A 25 21.36 9.60 6.20
C LYS A 25 22.31 8.58 6.86
N LYS A 26 21.81 7.42 7.33
CA LYS A 26 22.63 6.36 7.92
C LYS A 26 23.71 5.89 6.94
N ASN A 27 23.39 5.79 5.66
CA ASN A 27 24.32 5.37 4.62
C ASN A 27 25.15 6.50 4.01
N LYS A 28 25.21 7.66 4.68
CA LYS A 28 25.96 8.85 4.27
C LYS A 28 25.57 9.38 2.87
N LEU A 29 24.34 9.13 2.45
CA LEU A 29 23.75 9.63 1.21
C LEU A 29 22.95 10.90 1.53
N ASN A 30 23.62 12.05 1.41
CA ASN A 30 22.99 13.34 1.73
C ASN A 30 22.07 13.78 0.60
N LEU A 31 20.77 13.77 0.88
CA LEU A 31 19.75 14.27 -0.03
C LEU A 31 19.77 15.81 -0.03
N VAL A 32 19.70 16.39 -1.20
CA VAL A 32 19.64 17.83 -1.43
C VAL A 32 18.34 18.14 -2.16
N SER A 33 17.59 19.11 -1.64
CA SER A 33 16.41 19.69 -2.28
C SER A 33 16.53 21.21 -2.24
N GLU A 34 16.08 21.91 -3.29
CA GLU A 34 16.23 23.36 -3.42
C GLU A 34 15.26 24.13 -2.52
N ARG A 35 14.04 23.59 -2.31
CA ARG A 35 12.93 24.24 -1.59
C ARG A 35 12.50 23.52 -0.32
N GLY A 36 13.31 22.57 0.15
CA GLY A 36 13.06 21.82 1.40
C GLY A 36 11.98 20.76 1.29
N GLU A 37 11.13 20.63 2.32
CA GLU A 37 10.15 19.52 2.40
C GLU A 37 9.02 19.53 1.36
N ARG A 38 8.80 20.66 0.68
CA ARG A 38 7.78 20.83 -0.37
C ARG A 38 8.29 20.50 -1.77
N ASP A 39 9.57 20.17 -1.91
CA ASP A 39 10.12 19.81 -3.21
C ASP A 39 9.56 18.51 -3.73
N LEU A 40 9.22 18.50 -5.02
CA LEU A 40 8.87 17.31 -5.76
C LEU A 40 10.10 16.59 -6.32
N LEU A 41 11.24 17.26 -6.36
CA LEU A 41 12.50 16.78 -6.92
C LEU A 41 13.63 16.97 -5.91
N GLY A 42 14.61 16.09 -5.98
CA GLY A 42 15.84 16.18 -5.21
C GLY A 42 16.98 15.46 -5.91
N SER A 43 18.14 15.53 -5.31
CA SER A 43 19.36 14.85 -5.76
C SER A 43 20.12 14.27 -4.56
N ILE A 44 21.17 13.50 -4.82
CA ILE A 44 22.12 13.06 -3.79
C ILE A 44 23.41 13.81 -3.98
N LYS A 45 23.91 14.45 -2.91
CA LYS A 45 25.22 15.16 -2.95
C LYS A 45 26.30 14.20 -3.44
N ASN A 46 27.10 14.63 -4.41
CA ASN A 46 28.18 13.87 -5.03
C ASN A 46 27.73 12.66 -5.92
N LEU A 47 26.45 12.58 -6.28
CA LEU A 47 25.92 11.59 -7.22
C LEU A 47 25.04 12.30 -8.28
N SER A 48 25.71 12.98 -9.23
CA SER A 48 25.03 13.81 -10.26
C SER A 48 24.12 13.03 -11.20
N ASN A 49 24.28 11.72 -11.27
CA ASN A 49 23.50 10.82 -12.10
C ASN A 49 22.30 10.18 -11.39
N VAL A 50 21.94 10.70 -10.20
CA VAL A 50 20.77 10.23 -9.41
C VAL A 50 19.79 11.38 -9.25
N LYS A 51 18.54 11.14 -9.61
CA LYS A 51 17.40 12.03 -9.43
C LYS A 51 16.44 11.43 -8.43
N ILE A 52 16.05 12.19 -7.42
CA ILE A 52 15.02 11.81 -6.45
C ILE A 52 13.69 12.44 -6.88
N LEU A 53 12.62 11.64 -6.86
CA LEU A 53 11.25 12.08 -7.08
C LEU A 53 10.45 11.81 -5.80
N TYR A 54 9.86 12.86 -5.22
CA TYR A 54 8.95 12.73 -4.08
C TYR A 54 7.53 12.58 -4.59
N LEU A 55 6.98 11.37 -4.44
CA LEU A 55 5.72 10.95 -5.07
C LEU A 55 4.75 10.37 -4.03
N HIS A 56 3.50 10.21 -4.43
CA HIS A 56 2.57 9.39 -3.66
C HIS A 56 3.03 7.92 -3.67
N ALA A 57 2.88 7.22 -2.53
CA ALA A 57 3.42 5.85 -2.39
C ALA A 57 2.87 4.87 -3.43
N ARG A 58 1.59 5.00 -3.85
CA ARG A 58 0.99 4.20 -4.94
C ARG A 58 1.63 4.53 -6.29
N GLU A 59 1.81 5.81 -6.59
CA GLU A 59 2.43 6.27 -7.83
C GLU A 59 3.85 5.72 -8.01
N ILE A 60 4.60 5.51 -6.90
CA ILE A 60 5.93 4.88 -6.95
C ILE A 60 5.84 3.47 -7.52
N VAL A 61 4.85 2.68 -7.10
CA VAL A 61 4.64 1.32 -7.62
C VAL A 61 4.30 1.35 -9.11
N ASP A 62 3.37 2.21 -9.51
CA ASP A 62 2.95 2.35 -10.91
C ASP A 62 4.14 2.73 -11.80
N ARG A 63 4.95 3.70 -11.37
CA ARG A 63 6.14 4.17 -12.10
C ARG A 63 7.33 3.19 -12.09
N LEU A 64 7.40 2.27 -11.14
CA LEU A 64 8.33 1.14 -11.22
C LEU A 64 7.85 0.13 -12.27
N GLY A 65 6.54 -0.10 -12.37
CA GLY A 65 5.93 -1.01 -13.33
C GLY A 65 6.02 -0.54 -14.78
N ASP A 66 5.96 0.77 -15.03
CA ASP A 66 6.13 1.38 -16.36
C ASP A 66 7.59 1.70 -16.71
N ASN A 67 8.55 1.41 -15.82
CA ASN A 67 9.98 1.69 -15.94
C ASN A 67 10.36 3.19 -15.99
N SER A 68 9.51 4.10 -15.54
CA SER A 68 9.86 5.52 -15.37
C SER A 68 10.67 5.77 -14.08
N LEU A 69 10.58 4.86 -13.11
CA LEU A 69 11.47 4.76 -11.95
C LEU A 69 12.37 3.51 -12.05
N ASP A 70 13.59 3.65 -11.57
CA ASP A 70 14.57 2.57 -11.49
C ASP A 70 14.57 1.90 -10.11
N LEU A 71 14.42 2.71 -9.04
CA LEU A 71 14.35 2.31 -7.64
C LEU A 71 13.22 3.07 -6.95
N GLY A 72 12.57 2.47 -5.98
CA GLY A 72 11.51 3.14 -5.23
C GLY A 72 11.28 2.53 -3.86
N PHE A 73 10.67 3.33 -2.99
CA PHE A 73 10.27 2.92 -1.65
C PHE A 73 8.77 3.06 -1.50
N SER A 74 8.10 1.98 -1.12
CA SER A 74 6.64 1.98 -0.93
C SER A 74 6.22 0.89 0.06
N GLY A 75 4.92 0.80 0.37
CA GLY A 75 4.35 -0.29 1.16
C GLY A 75 4.22 -1.57 0.32
N TYR A 76 4.41 -2.72 0.97
CA TYR A 76 4.20 -4.02 0.34
C TYR A 76 2.74 -4.24 -0.07
N ASP A 77 1.81 -3.67 0.71
CA ASP A 77 0.37 -3.65 0.41
C ASP A 77 0.06 -2.98 -0.93
N LEU A 78 0.70 -1.84 -1.22
CA LEU A 78 0.48 -1.12 -2.47
C LEU A 78 1.02 -1.87 -3.68
N LEU A 79 2.14 -2.59 -3.53
CA LEU A 79 2.62 -3.50 -4.57
C LEU A 79 1.61 -4.63 -4.81
N LYS A 80 1.09 -5.24 -3.74
CA LYS A 80 0.15 -6.36 -3.84
C LYS A 80 -1.23 -5.93 -4.34
N GLU A 81 -1.63 -4.70 -4.08
CA GLU A 81 -2.86 -4.12 -4.61
C GLU A 81 -2.77 -3.77 -6.10
N SER A 82 -1.56 -3.56 -6.63
CA SER A 82 -1.38 -3.23 -8.05
C SER A 82 -1.74 -4.42 -8.94
N GLU A 83 -2.02 -4.16 -10.21
CA GLU A 83 -2.29 -5.19 -11.20
C GLU A 83 -1.13 -6.19 -11.32
N ILE A 84 -1.45 -7.45 -11.62
CA ILE A 84 -0.45 -8.54 -11.71
C ILE A 84 0.64 -8.26 -12.75
N ASN A 85 0.31 -7.56 -13.83
CA ASN A 85 1.26 -7.14 -14.86
C ASN A 85 2.28 -6.13 -14.31
N ILE A 86 1.90 -5.25 -13.37
CA ILE A 86 2.78 -4.32 -12.67
C ILE A 86 3.63 -5.08 -11.67
N GLN A 87 3.02 -5.92 -10.82
CA GLN A 87 3.74 -6.76 -9.85
C GLN A 87 4.84 -7.57 -10.53
N ASN A 88 4.54 -8.17 -11.69
CA ASN A 88 5.47 -8.98 -12.46
C ASN A 88 6.69 -8.21 -13.03
N LYS A 89 6.64 -6.89 -13.03
CA LYS A 89 7.75 -6.02 -13.50
C LYS A 89 8.60 -5.45 -12.37
N ILE A 90 8.28 -5.75 -11.12
CA ILE A 90 8.94 -5.19 -9.94
C ILE A 90 9.62 -6.29 -9.13
N ASN A 91 10.84 -6.02 -8.66
CA ASN A 91 11.55 -6.84 -7.70
C ASN A 91 11.54 -6.17 -6.33
N VAL A 92 11.09 -6.87 -5.30
CA VAL A 92 11.26 -6.46 -3.91
C VAL A 92 12.69 -6.80 -3.49
N ILE A 93 13.49 -5.80 -3.18
CA ILE A 93 14.90 -5.94 -2.81
C ILE A 93 15.05 -6.15 -1.31
N LYS A 94 14.30 -5.38 -0.50
CA LYS A 94 14.35 -5.46 0.96
C LYS A 94 13.02 -5.07 1.56
N LYS A 95 12.60 -5.83 2.57
CA LYS A 95 11.58 -5.47 3.55
C LYS A 95 12.28 -4.94 4.80
N TYR A 96 11.83 -3.80 5.34
CA TYR A 96 12.60 -3.06 6.34
C TYR A 96 12.16 -3.31 7.79
N GLY A 97 11.04 -3.98 8.04
CA GLY A 97 10.52 -4.23 9.38
C GLY A 97 9.88 -3.01 10.07
N PHE A 98 9.87 -1.85 9.44
CA PHE A 98 9.13 -0.66 9.89
C PHE A 98 7.96 -0.33 8.96
N GLY A 99 7.08 0.58 9.40
CA GLY A 99 5.84 0.89 8.66
C GLY A 99 4.91 -0.33 8.58
N LYS A 100 4.98 -1.21 9.58
CA LYS A 100 4.13 -2.41 9.66
C LYS A 100 2.67 -2.01 9.76
N ALA A 101 1.85 -2.68 8.98
CA ALA A 101 0.41 -2.55 9.00
C ALA A 101 -0.22 -3.84 8.47
N THR A 102 -1.48 -4.06 8.80
CA THR A 102 -2.25 -5.22 8.32
C THR A 102 -3.49 -4.73 7.61
N LEU A 103 -3.75 -5.25 6.43
CA LEU A 103 -5.00 -5.05 5.71
C LEU A 103 -6.02 -6.02 6.28
N VAL A 104 -7.16 -5.51 6.74
CA VAL A 104 -8.16 -6.29 7.49
C VAL A 104 -9.58 -6.02 7.03
N VAL A 105 -10.46 -6.99 7.23
CA VAL A 105 -11.91 -6.82 7.12
C VAL A 105 -12.44 -6.34 8.47
N ALA A 106 -13.11 -5.20 8.49
CA ALA A 106 -13.72 -4.64 9.69
C ALA A 106 -15.21 -4.36 9.48
N ILE A 107 -15.99 -4.61 10.50
CA ILE A 107 -17.46 -4.49 10.53
C ILE A 107 -17.91 -3.63 11.70
N PRO A 108 -19.12 -3.06 11.67
CA PRO A 108 -19.68 -2.35 12.82
C PRO A 108 -19.77 -3.25 14.07
N ASP A 109 -19.41 -2.71 15.24
CA ASP A 109 -19.45 -3.46 16.51
C ASP A 109 -20.84 -3.99 16.86
N VAL A 110 -21.87 -3.28 16.41
CA VAL A 110 -23.28 -3.69 16.62
C VAL A 110 -23.69 -4.98 15.91
N TRP A 111 -22.85 -5.50 15.01
CA TRP A 111 -23.10 -6.79 14.34
C TRP A 111 -22.56 -7.93 15.20
N ILE A 112 -23.12 -8.12 16.40
CA ILE A 112 -22.60 -9.03 17.44
C ILE A 112 -22.51 -10.50 17.01
N ASP A 113 -23.41 -10.95 16.13
CA ASP A 113 -23.48 -12.33 15.66
C ASP A 113 -22.51 -12.64 14.52
N VAL A 114 -21.82 -11.63 13.94
CA VAL A 114 -20.89 -11.78 12.84
C VAL A 114 -19.45 -11.78 13.35
N GLN A 115 -18.82 -12.94 13.52
CA GLN A 115 -17.48 -13.06 14.13
C GLN A 115 -16.39 -13.43 13.11
N THR A 116 -16.78 -14.13 12.04
CA THR A 116 -15.87 -14.71 11.03
C THR A 116 -16.30 -14.31 9.62
N ILE A 117 -15.45 -14.62 8.63
CA ILE A 117 -15.80 -14.42 7.22
C ILE A 117 -16.92 -15.36 6.78
N ALA A 118 -17.08 -16.52 7.41
CA ALA A 118 -18.22 -17.42 7.14
C ALA A 118 -19.54 -16.78 7.56
N ASP A 119 -19.59 -16.15 8.74
CA ASP A 119 -20.78 -15.39 9.18
C ASP A 119 -21.06 -14.21 8.25
N LEU A 120 -20.00 -13.57 7.74
CA LEU A 120 -20.12 -12.47 6.78
C LEU A 120 -20.70 -12.94 5.44
N GLU A 121 -20.36 -14.16 4.99
CA GLU A 121 -20.91 -14.76 3.78
C GLU A 121 -22.44 -14.93 3.91
N GLU A 122 -22.90 -15.48 5.03
CA GLU A 122 -24.31 -15.63 5.34
C GLU A 122 -25.05 -14.29 5.31
N ILE A 123 -24.48 -13.26 5.95
CA ILE A 123 -25.02 -11.90 5.90
C ILE A 123 -25.07 -11.36 4.46
N ALA A 124 -24.03 -11.55 3.68
CA ALA A 124 -23.99 -11.12 2.27
C ALA A 124 -25.08 -11.77 1.44
N PHE A 125 -25.33 -13.07 1.67
CA PHE A 125 -26.43 -13.79 1.05
C PHE A 125 -27.80 -13.24 1.49
N GLN A 126 -28.02 -12.99 2.79
CA GLN A 126 -29.25 -12.40 3.30
C GLN A 126 -29.50 -11.00 2.73
N PHE A 127 -28.46 -10.18 2.56
CA PHE A 127 -28.58 -8.87 1.89
C PHE A 127 -29.08 -9.02 0.47
N LYS A 128 -28.56 -10.01 -0.28
CA LYS A 128 -28.98 -10.29 -1.64
C LYS A 128 -30.43 -10.80 -1.68
N ASP A 129 -30.77 -11.73 -0.81
CA ASP A 129 -32.09 -12.35 -0.81
C ASP A 129 -33.21 -11.44 -0.29
N LYS A 130 -33.03 -10.87 0.92
CA LYS A 130 -34.08 -10.08 1.59
C LYS A 130 -34.12 -8.63 1.10
N LYS A 131 -32.97 -7.98 0.92
CA LYS A 131 -32.87 -6.56 0.55
C LYS A 131 -32.72 -6.34 -0.97
N LYS A 132 -32.58 -7.40 -1.75
CA LYS A 132 -32.28 -7.37 -3.21
C LYS A 132 -31.07 -6.50 -3.56
N LYS A 133 -30.13 -6.34 -2.62
CA LYS A 133 -28.89 -5.56 -2.75
C LYS A 133 -27.69 -6.41 -2.36
N ARG A 134 -26.54 -6.13 -2.97
CA ARG A 134 -25.29 -6.76 -2.54
C ARG A 134 -24.70 -6.01 -1.35
N LEU A 135 -24.04 -6.72 -0.44
CA LEU A 135 -23.28 -6.16 0.66
C LEU A 135 -22.20 -5.22 0.11
N ARG A 136 -22.19 -3.95 0.52
CA ARG A 136 -21.19 -2.97 0.06
C ARG A 136 -19.97 -3.01 0.96
N VAL A 137 -18.80 -3.08 0.34
CA VAL A 137 -17.49 -3.11 1.02
C VAL A 137 -16.69 -1.87 0.64
N GLY A 138 -16.52 -0.95 1.59
CA GLY A 138 -15.75 0.27 1.41
C GLY A 138 -14.24 0.00 1.50
N THR A 139 -13.44 0.40 0.50
CA THR A 139 -12.00 0.15 0.54
C THR A 139 -11.20 1.00 -0.44
N LYS A 140 -9.90 1.16 -0.14
CA LYS A 140 -8.85 1.66 -1.05
C LYS A 140 -8.05 0.52 -1.71
N TYR A 141 -8.40 -0.74 -1.40
CA TYR A 141 -7.71 -1.96 -1.83
C TYR A 141 -8.67 -2.91 -2.56
N PRO A 142 -9.26 -2.49 -3.70
CA PRO A 142 -10.30 -3.26 -4.38
C PRO A 142 -9.84 -4.62 -4.89
N ASN A 143 -8.58 -4.76 -5.32
CA ASN A 143 -8.07 -6.02 -5.88
C ASN A 143 -7.84 -7.05 -4.78
N LEU A 144 -7.11 -6.69 -3.73
CA LEU A 144 -6.87 -7.56 -2.56
C LEU A 144 -8.18 -7.93 -1.87
N THR A 145 -9.11 -6.97 -1.73
CA THR A 145 -10.43 -7.23 -1.14
C THR A 145 -11.21 -8.27 -1.94
N ARG A 146 -11.25 -8.11 -3.27
CA ARG A 146 -11.97 -9.03 -4.14
C ARG A 146 -11.36 -10.43 -4.11
N GLU A 147 -10.04 -10.52 -4.24
CA GLU A 147 -9.31 -11.79 -4.18
C GLU A 147 -9.57 -12.52 -2.87
N PHE A 148 -9.43 -11.81 -1.74
CA PHE A 148 -9.64 -12.40 -0.42
C PHE A 148 -11.08 -12.88 -0.21
N LEU A 149 -12.08 -12.03 -0.44
CA LEU A 149 -13.48 -12.39 -0.21
C LEU A 149 -13.92 -13.56 -1.10
N PHE A 150 -13.52 -13.58 -2.37
CA PHE A 150 -13.81 -14.71 -3.26
C PHE A 150 -13.09 -15.98 -2.81
N SER A 151 -11.85 -15.91 -2.35
CA SER A 151 -11.11 -17.07 -1.82
C SER A 151 -11.77 -17.68 -0.57
N LYS A 152 -12.58 -16.90 0.15
CA LYS A 152 -13.33 -17.29 1.33
C LYS A 152 -14.80 -17.65 1.04
N GLY A 153 -15.20 -17.68 -0.23
CA GLY A 153 -16.57 -18.04 -0.65
C GLY A 153 -17.58 -16.88 -0.61
N VAL A 154 -17.20 -15.71 -0.11
CA VAL A 154 -18.10 -14.53 -0.13
C VAL A 154 -18.23 -14.03 -1.55
N THR A 155 -19.44 -14.11 -2.13
CA THR A 155 -19.69 -13.76 -3.55
C THR A 155 -20.69 -12.61 -3.73
N GLN A 156 -21.58 -12.40 -2.75
CA GLN A 156 -22.69 -11.44 -2.85
C GLN A 156 -22.30 -10.05 -2.30
N PHE A 157 -21.19 -9.49 -2.76
CA PHE A 157 -20.74 -8.16 -2.37
C PHE A 157 -20.52 -7.21 -3.57
N LYS A 158 -20.42 -5.93 -3.28
CA LYS A 158 -20.05 -4.86 -4.19
C LYS A 158 -18.98 -3.98 -3.55
N ILE A 159 -17.87 -3.76 -4.24
CA ILE A 159 -16.83 -2.83 -3.78
C ILE A 159 -17.26 -1.38 -4.02
N VAL A 160 -17.05 -0.55 -3.02
CA VAL A 160 -17.19 0.89 -3.06
C VAL A 160 -15.84 1.52 -2.80
N ASN A 161 -15.33 2.26 -3.78
CA ASN A 161 -14.02 2.91 -3.65
C ASN A 161 -14.06 4.04 -2.60
N SER A 162 -13.17 3.95 -1.63
CA SER A 162 -12.97 5.00 -0.64
C SER A 162 -12.00 6.05 -1.15
N LEU A 163 -12.40 7.32 -1.12
CA LEU A 163 -11.56 8.47 -1.50
C LEU A 163 -10.96 9.20 -0.30
N GLY A 164 -11.42 8.87 0.91
CA GLY A 164 -11.03 9.56 2.15
C GLY A 164 -10.98 8.64 3.35
N SER A 165 -11.73 8.97 4.39
CA SER A 165 -11.86 8.21 5.64
C SER A 165 -12.67 6.95 5.42
N THR A 166 -12.02 5.82 5.21
CA THR A 166 -12.69 4.53 4.96
C THR A 166 -13.50 4.10 6.17
N GLU A 167 -12.98 4.34 7.37
CA GLU A 167 -13.59 3.99 8.66
C GLU A 167 -14.95 4.65 8.92
N SER A 168 -15.25 5.76 8.26
CA SER A 168 -16.55 6.44 8.39
C SER A 168 -17.65 5.88 7.47
N MET A 169 -17.29 5.11 6.45
CA MET A 169 -18.22 4.68 5.40
C MET A 169 -19.43 3.89 5.90
N PRO A 170 -19.35 3.02 6.94
CA PRO A 170 -20.49 2.33 7.47
C PRO A 170 -21.51 3.27 8.15
N PHE A 171 -21.05 4.37 8.71
CA PHE A 171 -21.89 5.35 9.45
C PHE A 171 -22.45 6.45 8.55
N THR A 172 -21.91 6.58 7.34
CA THR A 172 -22.42 7.49 6.29
C THR A 172 -23.25 6.77 5.24
N GLU A 173 -23.66 5.53 5.53
CA GLU A 173 -24.42 4.67 4.60
C GLU A 173 -23.77 4.46 3.22
N SER A 174 -22.46 4.69 3.12
CA SER A 174 -21.71 4.51 1.89
C SER A 174 -21.35 3.03 1.65
N SER A 175 -21.15 2.27 2.73
CA SER A 175 -20.95 0.82 2.71
C SER A 175 -21.44 0.20 4.02
N GLU A 176 -21.63 -1.10 4.06
CA GLU A 176 -21.99 -1.83 5.28
C GLU A 176 -20.78 -2.24 6.10
N ILE A 177 -19.68 -2.57 5.41
CA ILE A 177 -18.41 -2.99 6.02
C ILE A 177 -17.25 -2.31 5.31
N ILE A 178 -16.05 -2.45 5.87
CA ILE A 178 -14.84 -1.93 5.25
C ILE A 178 -13.72 -2.98 5.15
N VAL A 179 -12.84 -2.75 4.20
CA VAL A 179 -11.48 -3.32 4.19
C VAL A 179 -10.51 -2.16 4.21
N ASP A 180 -9.73 -2.07 5.27
CA ASP A 180 -8.75 -0.98 5.43
C ASP A 180 -7.46 -1.47 6.09
N ILE A 181 -6.41 -0.64 5.96
CA ILE A 181 -5.10 -0.93 6.51
C ILE A 181 -4.94 -0.30 7.89
N THR A 182 -4.48 -1.07 8.86
CA THR A 182 -4.27 -0.60 10.23
C THR A 182 -2.95 -1.06 10.80
N SER A 183 -2.32 -0.23 11.63
CA SER A 183 -1.09 -0.61 12.36
C SER A 183 -1.40 -1.23 13.72
N THR A 184 -2.35 -0.67 14.45
CA THR A 184 -2.67 -1.07 15.85
C THR A 184 -4.14 -1.47 16.03
N GLY A 185 -5.00 -1.20 15.06
CA GLY A 185 -6.45 -1.36 15.17
C GLY A 185 -7.16 -0.22 15.90
N GLU A 186 -6.44 0.72 16.48
CA GLU A 186 -7.02 1.81 17.28
C GLU A 186 -8.02 2.68 16.50
N THR A 187 -7.69 3.05 15.26
CA THR A 187 -8.59 3.85 14.41
C THR A 187 -9.88 3.09 14.11
N ILE A 188 -9.79 1.79 13.86
CA ILE A 188 -10.95 0.92 13.63
C ILE A 188 -11.84 0.92 14.87
N LYS A 189 -11.25 0.63 16.04
CA LYS A 189 -11.98 0.59 17.32
C LYS A 189 -12.56 1.95 17.71
N ALA A 190 -11.81 3.04 17.52
CA ALA A 190 -12.28 4.40 17.82
C ALA A 190 -13.50 4.83 16.97
N ASN A 191 -13.71 4.17 15.84
CA ASN A 191 -14.87 4.38 14.96
C ASN A 191 -15.94 3.30 15.13
N ASN A 192 -16.05 2.63 16.29
CA ASN A 192 -17.03 1.60 16.58
C ASN A 192 -17.06 0.47 15.54
N LEU A 193 -15.88 0.10 15.07
CA LEU A 193 -15.65 -1.03 14.17
C LEU A 193 -14.79 -2.07 14.87
N ARG A 194 -14.95 -3.34 14.49
CA ARG A 194 -14.08 -4.43 14.92
C ARG A 194 -13.61 -5.27 13.74
N ILE A 195 -12.44 -5.85 13.89
CA ILE A 195 -11.82 -6.73 12.90
C ILE A 195 -12.44 -8.14 13.07
N LEU A 196 -12.79 -8.79 11.98
CA LEU A 196 -13.22 -10.20 12.01
C LEU A 196 -12.04 -11.11 12.42
N LYS A 197 -12.33 -12.19 13.17
CA LYS A 197 -11.31 -13.09 13.72
C LYS A 197 -10.37 -13.68 12.65
N ASP A 198 -10.89 -13.97 11.48
CA ASP A 198 -10.17 -14.47 10.31
C ASP A 198 -10.14 -13.47 9.16
N GLY A 199 -10.35 -12.18 9.48
CA GLY A 199 -10.41 -11.06 8.53
C GLY A 199 -9.06 -10.45 8.17
N GLU A 200 -7.93 -11.07 8.53
CA GLU A 200 -6.60 -10.61 8.12
C GLU A 200 -6.34 -10.99 6.65
N ILE A 201 -6.11 -9.99 5.79
CA ILE A 201 -5.89 -10.18 4.36
C ILE A 201 -4.39 -10.23 4.04
N LEU A 202 -3.62 -9.24 4.53
CA LEU A 202 -2.23 -9.07 4.19
C LEU A 202 -1.46 -8.30 5.26
N LYS A 203 -0.32 -8.83 5.68
CA LYS A 203 0.68 -8.07 6.47
C LYS A 203 1.59 -7.30 5.54
N SER A 204 1.70 -6.00 5.78
CA SER A 204 2.51 -5.07 5.01
C SER A 204 3.59 -4.42 5.84
N GLU A 205 4.63 -3.97 5.16
CA GLU A 205 5.72 -3.17 5.71
C GLU A 205 6.39 -2.36 4.59
N ALA A 206 7.26 -1.42 4.98
CA ALA A 206 8.05 -0.65 4.04
C ALA A 206 9.00 -1.53 3.22
N CYS A 207 9.02 -1.32 1.92
CA CYS A 207 9.88 -2.06 0.98
C CYS A 207 10.73 -1.13 0.12
N MET A 208 11.95 -1.55 -0.16
CA MET A 208 12.74 -1.06 -1.28
C MET A 208 12.52 -1.97 -2.48
N MET A 209 12.21 -1.40 -3.61
CA MET A 209 11.83 -2.09 -4.83
C MET A 209 12.61 -1.55 -6.04
N THR A 210 12.84 -2.37 -7.04
CA THR A 210 13.40 -1.94 -8.34
C THR A 210 12.51 -2.41 -9.47
N SER A 211 12.48 -1.68 -10.58
CA SER A 211 11.96 -2.26 -11.81
C SER A 211 12.87 -3.42 -12.26
N LYS A 212 12.30 -4.45 -12.86
CA LYS A 212 13.10 -5.60 -13.36
C LYS A 212 14.12 -5.18 -14.42
N SER A 213 13.80 -4.21 -15.25
CA SER A 213 14.73 -3.66 -16.24
C SER A 213 15.93 -3.00 -15.59
N ALA A 214 15.69 -2.13 -14.59
CA ALA A 214 16.74 -1.41 -13.88
C ALA A 214 17.60 -2.33 -13.00
N SER A 215 17.07 -3.45 -12.53
CA SER A 215 17.83 -4.42 -11.72
C SER A 215 19.07 -4.99 -12.40
N LYS A 216 19.14 -4.93 -13.74
CA LYS A 216 20.30 -5.33 -14.54
C LYS A 216 21.36 -4.23 -14.65
N ASN A 217 21.03 -2.97 -14.38
CA ASN A 217 21.94 -1.82 -14.48
C ASN A 217 22.99 -1.86 -13.36
N LYS A 218 24.28 -1.79 -13.72
CA LYS A 218 25.41 -1.81 -12.77
C LYS A 218 25.35 -0.67 -11.77
N MET A 219 24.91 0.52 -12.18
CA MET A 219 24.82 1.69 -11.31
C MET A 219 23.69 1.53 -10.29
N VAL A 220 22.52 1.01 -10.69
CA VAL A 220 21.42 0.69 -9.76
C VAL A 220 21.87 -0.36 -8.76
N LYS A 221 22.55 -1.42 -9.18
CA LYS A 221 23.13 -2.44 -8.28
C LYS A 221 24.09 -1.83 -7.25
N LYS A 222 24.95 -0.91 -7.68
CA LYS A 222 25.89 -0.20 -6.78
C LYS A 222 25.13 0.64 -5.75
N LEU A 223 24.10 1.37 -6.18
CA LEU A 223 23.27 2.20 -5.30
C LEU A 223 22.48 1.36 -4.30
N VAL A 224 21.88 0.25 -4.75
CA VAL A 224 21.18 -0.71 -3.87
C VAL A 224 22.15 -1.24 -2.80
N LYS A 225 23.37 -1.63 -3.16
CA LYS A 225 24.38 -2.08 -2.19
C LYS A 225 24.74 -1.00 -1.17
N LEU A 226 24.76 0.27 -1.55
CA LEU A 226 24.99 1.38 -0.62
C LEU A 226 23.81 1.56 0.36
N LEU A 227 22.57 1.40 -0.11
CA LEU A 227 21.36 1.53 0.71
C LEU A 227 21.08 0.32 1.62
N LEU A 228 21.75 -0.80 1.39
CA LEU A 228 21.61 -2.03 2.19
C LEU A 228 22.62 -2.13 3.36
N LYS A 229 23.61 -1.25 3.42
CA LYS A 229 24.58 -1.18 4.54
C LYS A 229 23.90 -0.60 5.78
#